data_792ea082a77f22895603b1afe2c3992a
#
_entry.id   792ea082a77f22895603b1afe2c3992a
#
_cell.length_a   1.000
_cell.length_b   1.000
_cell.length_c   1.000
_cell.angle_alpha   90.00
_cell.angle_beta   90.00
_cell.angle_gamma   90.00
#
_symmetry.space_group_name_H-M   'P 1'
#
loop_
_entity.id
_entity.type
_entity.pdbx_description
1 polymer ?
#
loop_
_entity_poly.entity_id
_entity_poly.type
_entity_poly.pdbx_seq_one_letter_code
_entity_poly.pdbx_strand_id
1 'polypeptide(L)'
;METMIKSVLRIVQLLLVLLTTALVGNVIASNVTGSESAINFVMFVCALSWLAIIYGLVSHFVSAVAIPVVALALDSAATLFTFIAAIVFSAKLQAVNCSNIGHKTSDYIAFGSEDTEKRCREIQASTVFLWFLFAAFAASLFFVLKELRRGGGSVRGPNMSQIGV
;
A
#
# COMPACT_ATOMS: atom_id res chain seq x y z
N MET A 1 8.97 -14.30 18.19
CA MET A 1 9.59 -14.09 16.86
C MET A 1 8.58 -13.58 15.84
N GLU A 2 7.41 -14.21 15.66
CA GLU A 2 6.37 -13.75 14.69
C GLU A 2 5.85 -12.31 14.98
N THR A 3 5.69 -11.95 16.25
CA THR A 3 5.23 -10.61 16.65
C THR A 3 6.23 -9.51 16.25
N MET A 4 7.53 -9.75 16.43
CA MET A 4 8.57 -8.80 16.02
C MET A 4 8.58 -8.59 14.51
N ILE A 5 8.44 -9.68 13.73
CA ILE A 5 8.39 -9.60 12.26
C ILE A 5 7.19 -8.76 11.80
N LYS A 6 6.01 -8.95 12.41
CA LYS A 6 4.81 -8.15 12.10
C LYS A 6 5.04 -6.67 12.40
N SER A 7 5.65 -6.34 13.56
CA SER A 7 5.95 -4.95 13.91
C SER A 7 6.94 -4.31 12.94
N VAL A 8 8.00 -5.02 12.57
CA VAL A 8 8.99 -4.55 11.58
C VAL A 8 8.33 -4.32 10.23
N LEU A 9 7.48 -5.25 9.77
CA LEU A 9 6.74 -5.08 8.52
C LEU A 9 5.84 -3.83 8.54
N ARG A 10 5.15 -3.55 9.65
CA ARG A 10 4.31 -2.33 9.79
C ARG A 10 5.15 -1.06 9.72
N ILE A 11 6.35 -1.04 10.34
CA ILE A 11 7.26 0.10 10.26
C ILE A 11 7.76 0.30 8.82
N VAL A 12 8.15 -0.76 8.13
CA VAL A 12 8.57 -0.71 6.73
C VAL A 12 7.44 -0.20 5.84
N GLN A 13 6.22 -0.71 6.00
CA GLN A 13 5.03 -0.24 5.27
C GLN A 13 4.78 1.25 5.51
N LEU A 14 4.90 1.72 6.76
CA LEU A 14 4.72 3.12 7.13
C LEU A 14 5.74 4.03 6.43
N LEU A 15 7.02 3.65 6.42
CA LEU A 15 8.06 4.40 5.72
C LEU A 15 7.82 4.44 4.21
N LEU A 16 7.48 3.30 3.61
CA LEU A 16 7.24 3.20 2.18
C LEU A 16 6.01 4.01 1.74
N VAL A 17 4.90 3.93 2.48
CA VAL A 17 3.70 4.71 2.16
C VAL A 17 3.93 6.21 2.33
N LEU A 18 4.69 6.61 3.34
CA LEU A 18 5.06 8.02 3.57
C LEU A 18 5.87 8.56 2.38
N LEU A 19 6.91 7.84 1.95
CA LEU A 19 7.72 8.22 0.79
C LEU A 19 6.89 8.28 -0.49
N THR A 20 6.06 7.27 -0.74
CA THR A 20 5.17 7.24 -1.91
C THR A 20 4.18 8.40 -1.89
N THR A 21 3.55 8.66 -0.74
CA THR A 21 2.59 9.76 -0.58
C THR A 21 3.26 11.12 -0.80
N ALA A 22 4.47 11.32 -0.30
CA ALA A 22 5.22 12.56 -0.48
C ALA A 22 5.57 12.80 -1.96
N LEU A 23 6.06 11.79 -2.66
CA LEU A 23 6.41 11.89 -4.08
C LEU A 23 5.16 12.11 -4.96
N VAL A 24 4.12 11.32 -4.77
CA VAL A 24 2.86 11.45 -5.53
C VAL A 24 2.18 12.78 -5.21
N GLY A 25 2.21 13.23 -3.96
CA GLY A 25 1.70 14.53 -3.56
C GLY A 25 2.44 15.69 -4.24
N ASN A 26 3.77 15.60 -4.38
CA ASN A 26 4.54 16.59 -5.11
C ASN A 26 4.24 16.58 -6.62
N VAL A 27 4.05 15.39 -7.21
CA VAL A 27 3.61 15.25 -8.61
C VAL A 27 2.24 15.91 -8.84
N ILE A 28 1.29 15.79 -7.90
CA ILE A 28 -0.02 16.44 -7.97
C ILE A 28 0.15 17.97 -7.81
N ALA A 29 0.91 18.42 -6.83
CA ALA A 29 1.11 19.85 -6.53
C ALA A 29 1.81 20.60 -7.67
N SER A 30 2.68 19.93 -8.42
CA SER A 30 3.40 20.52 -9.56
C SER A 30 2.67 20.36 -10.90
N ASN A 31 1.44 19.82 -10.90
CA ASN A 31 0.69 19.59 -12.14
C ASN A 31 0.01 20.88 -12.62
N VAL A 32 0.23 21.23 -13.89
CA VAL A 32 -0.40 22.39 -14.55
C VAL A 32 -1.45 21.95 -15.56
N THR A 33 -1.13 20.97 -16.42
CA THR A 33 -2.00 20.54 -17.54
C THR A 33 -1.98 19.04 -17.81
N GLY A 34 -1.32 18.26 -16.95
CA GLY A 34 -1.09 16.83 -17.18
C GLY A 34 -2.28 15.93 -16.84
N SER A 35 -2.23 14.69 -17.33
CA SER A 35 -3.22 13.66 -17.00
C SER A 35 -3.10 13.26 -15.51
N GLU A 36 -4.21 13.35 -14.78
CA GLU A 36 -4.24 13.15 -13.33
C GLU A 36 -4.85 11.82 -12.89
N SER A 37 -5.61 11.14 -13.74
CA SER A 37 -6.42 9.98 -13.33
C SER A 37 -5.61 8.85 -12.70
N ALA A 38 -4.46 8.50 -13.27
CA ALA A 38 -3.59 7.47 -12.71
C ALA A 38 -2.90 7.93 -11.41
N ILE A 39 -2.54 9.20 -11.33
CA ILE A 39 -1.87 9.82 -10.18
C ILE A 39 -2.84 9.91 -9.00
N ASN A 40 -4.07 10.37 -9.26
CA ASN A 40 -5.14 10.44 -8.26
C ASN A 40 -5.55 9.06 -7.76
N PHE A 41 -5.58 8.05 -8.65
CA PHE A 41 -5.79 6.67 -8.24
C PHE A 41 -4.70 6.18 -7.29
N VAL A 42 -3.42 6.43 -7.56
CA VAL A 42 -2.32 6.06 -6.65
C VAL A 42 -2.41 6.82 -5.33
N MET A 43 -2.81 8.10 -5.32
CA MET A 43 -3.03 8.84 -4.08
C MET A 43 -4.16 8.22 -3.25
N PHE A 44 -5.25 7.79 -3.87
CA PHE A 44 -6.30 7.02 -3.20
C PHE A 44 -5.76 5.72 -2.58
N VAL A 45 -4.91 4.99 -3.32
CA VAL A 45 -4.28 3.76 -2.81
C VAL A 45 -3.34 4.05 -1.63
N CYS A 46 -2.63 5.18 -1.65
CA CYS A 46 -1.84 5.64 -0.50
C CYS A 46 -2.75 5.88 0.73
N ALA A 47 -3.88 6.57 0.56
CA ALA A 47 -4.83 6.81 1.65
C ALA A 47 -5.38 5.50 2.23
N LEU A 48 -5.76 4.54 1.39
CA LEU A 48 -6.19 3.21 1.82
C LEU A 48 -5.08 2.47 2.57
N SER A 49 -3.84 2.56 2.09
CA SER A 49 -2.67 1.96 2.74
C SER A 49 -2.40 2.57 4.12
N TRP A 50 -2.55 3.89 4.27
CA TRP A 50 -2.48 4.57 5.55
C TRP A 50 -3.51 4.03 6.54
N LEU A 51 -4.77 3.85 6.12
CA LEU A 51 -5.83 3.27 6.97
C LEU A 51 -5.47 1.85 7.43
N ALA A 52 -4.99 1.00 6.52
CA ALA A 52 -4.58 -0.36 6.85
C ALA A 52 -3.41 -0.41 7.85
N ILE A 53 -2.41 0.45 7.66
CA ILE A 53 -1.22 0.51 8.52
C ILE A 53 -1.59 1.05 9.90
N ILE A 54 -2.33 2.16 9.97
CA ILE A 54 -2.76 2.76 11.25
C ILE A 54 -3.62 1.79 12.03
N TYR A 55 -4.61 1.15 11.37
CA TYR A 55 -5.43 0.13 12.01
C TYR A 55 -4.57 -1.03 12.54
N GLY A 56 -3.63 -1.52 11.73
CA GLY A 56 -2.72 -2.59 12.12
C GLY A 56 -1.82 -2.22 13.31
N LEU A 57 -1.35 -0.98 13.39
CA LEU A 57 -0.58 -0.49 14.53
C LEU A 57 -1.46 -0.34 15.78
N VAL A 58 -2.63 0.29 15.67
CA VAL A 58 -3.54 0.49 16.79
C VAL A 58 -4.00 -0.86 17.36
N SER A 59 -4.36 -1.82 16.51
CA SER A 59 -4.77 -3.16 16.93
C SER A 59 -3.66 -3.95 17.65
N HIS A 60 -2.41 -3.58 17.43
CA HIS A 60 -1.28 -4.18 18.14
C HIS A 60 -1.14 -3.70 19.59
N PHE A 61 -1.52 -2.43 19.86
CA PHE A 61 -1.46 -1.83 21.20
C PHE A 61 -2.77 -1.94 21.96
N VAL A 62 -3.91 -1.97 21.26
CA VAL A 62 -5.25 -1.95 21.86
C VAL A 62 -6.01 -3.21 21.47
N SER A 63 -5.97 -4.22 22.33
CA SER A 63 -6.62 -5.52 22.07
C SER A 63 -8.14 -5.42 21.89
N ALA A 64 -8.79 -4.42 22.47
CA ALA A 64 -10.23 -4.18 22.33
C ALA A 64 -10.65 -3.83 20.87
N VAL A 65 -9.74 -3.28 20.07
CA VAL A 65 -9.98 -2.89 18.67
C VAL A 65 -9.46 -3.97 17.69
N ALA A 66 -8.76 -4.98 18.20
CA ALA A 66 -8.13 -6.02 17.38
C ALA A 66 -9.18 -7.02 16.84
N ILE A 67 -9.93 -6.60 15.80
CA ILE A 67 -10.89 -7.47 15.09
C ILE A 67 -10.15 -8.12 13.90
N PRO A 68 -9.91 -9.46 13.94
CA PRO A 68 -9.10 -10.13 12.91
C PRO A 68 -9.67 -10.01 11.49
N VAL A 69 -11.00 -9.99 11.37
CA VAL A 69 -11.69 -9.85 10.08
C VAL A 69 -11.45 -8.49 9.46
N VAL A 70 -11.46 -7.41 10.25
CA VAL A 70 -11.19 -6.05 9.77
C VAL A 70 -9.73 -5.91 9.33
N ALA A 71 -8.80 -6.43 10.12
CA ALA A 71 -7.38 -6.45 9.75
C ALA A 71 -7.17 -7.20 8.43
N LEU A 72 -7.78 -8.38 8.28
CA LEU A 72 -7.70 -9.16 7.05
C LEU A 72 -8.28 -8.41 5.85
N ALA A 73 -9.44 -7.79 6.00
CA ALA A 73 -10.10 -7.04 4.93
C ALA A 73 -9.26 -5.85 4.46
N LEU A 74 -8.73 -5.06 5.40
CA LEU A 74 -7.88 -3.90 5.09
C LEU A 74 -6.56 -4.32 4.46
N ASP A 75 -5.88 -5.32 4.99
CA ASP A 75 -4.61 -5.81 4.42
C ASP A 75 -4.82 -6.45 3.04
N SER A 76 -5.94 -7.17 2.83
CA SER A 76 -6.28 -7.73 1.52
C SER A 76 -6.57 -6.64 0.49
N ALA A 77 -7.37 -5.63 0.87
CA ALA A 77 -7.66 -4.49 0.02
C ALA A 77 -6.37 -3.70 -0.30
N ALA A 78 -5.55 -3.38 0.70
CA ALA A 78 -4.28 -2.69 0.49
C ALA A 78 -3.34 -3.48 -0.42
N THR A 79 -3.22 -4.80 -0.25
CA THR A 79 -2.42 -5.67 -1.12
C THR A 79 -2.90 -5.62 -2.57
N LEU A 80 -4.21 -5.76 -2.79
CA LEU A 80 -4.79 -5.75 -4.13
C LEU A 80 -4.61 -4.39 -4.82
N PHE A 81 -4.95 -3.30 -4.13
CA PHE A 81 -4.89 -1.96 -4.72
C PHE A 81 -3.46 -1.47 -4.92
N THR A 82 -2.51 -1.80 -4.04
CA THR A 82 -1.08 -1.49 -4.27
C THR A 82 -0.51 -2.26 -5.46
N PHE A 83 -0.92 -3.51 -5.66
CA PHE A 83 -0.56 -4.28 -6.85
C PHE A 83 -1.08 -3.64 -8.13
N ILE A 84 -2.36 -3.27 -8.17
CA ILE A 84 -2.97 -2.60 -9.33
C ILE A 84 -2.27 -1.26 -9.58
N ALA A 85 -2.00 -0.46 -8.53
CA ALA A 85 -1.32 0.83 -8.64
C ALA A 85 0.10 0.69 -9.20
N ALA A 86 0.86 -0.31 -8.74
CA ALA A 86 2.19 -0.61 -9.26
C ALA A 86 2.17 -0.98 -10.75
N ILE A 87 1.19 -1.80 -11.17
CA ILE A 87 1.00 -2.13 -12.59
C ILE A 87 0.62 -0.90 -13.41
N VAL A 88 -0.34 -0.11 -12.94
CA VAL A 88 -0.81 1.11 -13.65
C VAL A 88 0.34 2.09 -13.85
N PHE A 89 1.13 2.38 -12.80
CA PHE A 89 2.29 3.26 -12.94
C PHE A 89 3.36 2.67 -13.84
N SER A 90 3.67 1.39 -13.72
CA SER A 90 4.64 0.70 -14.60
C SER A 90 4.20 0.76 -16.06
N ALA A 91 2.92 0.52 -16.35
CA ALA A 91 2.37 0.54 -17.70
C ALA A 91 2.32 1.96 -18.32
N LYS A 92 1.96 2.97 -17.51
CA LYS A 92 1.89 4.37 -17.95
C LYS A 92 3.27 5.01 -18.11
N LEU A 93 4.22 4.67 -17.21
CA LEU A 93 5.58 5.20 -17.27
C LEU A 93 6.41 4.51 -18.35
N GLN A 94 6.22 3.20 -18.55
CA GLN A 94 7.06 2.38 -19.41
C GLN A 94 8.54 2.37 -18.95
N ALA A 95 9.41 1.66 -19.63
CA ALA A 95 10.85 1.71 -19.42
C ALA A 95 11.44 2.92 -20.17
N VAL A 96 11.54 4.06 -19.49
CA VAL A 96 11.93 5.33 -20.11
C VAL A 96 13.13 5.95 -19.43
N ASN A 97 13.97 6.60 -20.24
CA ASN A 97 15.00 7.51 -19.74
C ASN A 97 14.38 8.90 -19.57
N CYS A 98 14.22 9.34 -18.34
CA CYS A 98 13.56 10.60 -17.99
C CYS A 98 14.26 11.85 -18.58
N SER A 99 15.53 11.76 -18.90
CA SER A 99 16.27 12.86 -19.55
C SER A 99 16.01 12.95 -21.07
N ASN A 100 15.33 11.97 -21.68
CA ASN A 100 15.05 11.93 -23.12
C ASN A 100 13.63 11.41 -23.39
N ILE A 101 12.63 12.20 -23.05
CA ILE A 101 11.19 11.86 -23.23
C ILE A 101 10.49 12.67 -24.31
N GLY A 102 11.22 13.52 -25.05
CA GLY A 102 10.67 14.41 -26.09
C GLY A 102 10.00 13.68 -27.26
N HIS A 103 10.22 12.36 -27.41
CA HIS A 103 9.59 11.51 -28.43
C HIS A 103 8.27 10.89 -27.99
N LYS A 104 7.83 11.12 -26.74
CA LYS A 104 6.56 10.60 -26.21
C LYS A 104 5.37 11.47 -26.65
N THR A 105 4.18 10.87 -26.68
CA THR A 105 2.93 11.58 -26.99
C THR A 105 2.58 12.59 -25.89
N SER A 106 1.80 13.63 -26.23
CA SER A 106 1.37 14.70 -25.31
C SER A 106 0.64 14.17 -24.06
N ASP A 107 0.00 13.00 -24.14
CA ASP A 107 -0.74 12.36 -23.03
C ASP A 107 0.15 11.53 -22.10
N TYR A 108 1.47 11.57 -22.27
CA TYR A 108 2.38 10.81 -21.42
C TYR A 108 2.37 11.32 -19.99
N ILE A 109 2.32 10.41 -19.01
CA ILE A 109 2.10 10.69 -17.58
C ILE A 109 3.12 11.68 -16.97
N ALA A 110 4.32 11.76 -17.53
CA ALA A 110 5.37 12.67 -17.05
C ALA A 110 5.19 14.10 -17.55
N PHE A 111 4.37 14.35 -18.57
CA PHE A 111 4.08 15.70 -19.04
C PHE A 111 3.07 16.40 -18.13
N GLY A 112 3.06 17.73 -18.15
CA GLY A 112 2.11 18.57 -17.42
C GLY A 112 2.69 19.32 -16.22
N SER A 113 4.00 19.29 -16.00
CA SER A 113 4.69 20.17 -15.07
C SER A 113 5.76 21.02 -15.79
N GLU A 114 6.20 22.10 -15.16
CA GLU A 114 7.30 22.92 -15.67
C GLU A 114 8.61 22.13 -15.76
N ASP A 115 8.86 21.20 -14.82
CA ASP A 115 10.02 20.30 -14.82
C ASP A 115 9.57 18.86 -15.08
N THR A 116 9.52 18.51 -16.35
CA THR A 116 9.09 17.18 -16.83
C THR A 116 10.05 16.07 -16.41
N GLU A 117 11.34 16.34 -16.36
CA GLU A 117 12.34 15.34 -15.95
C GLU A 117 12.18 14.99 -14.47
N LYS A 118 12.02 15.98 -13.60
CA LYS A 118 11.78 15.80 -12.17
C LYS A 118 10.51 14.98 -11.95
N ARG A 119 9.39 15.35 -12.59
CA ARG A 119 8.13 14.64 -12.51
C ARG A 119 8.25 13.17 -12.94
N CYS A 120 8.94 12.92 -14.04
CA CYS A 120 9.22 11.56 -14.53
C CYS A 120 9.98 10.75 -13.48
N ARG A 121 11.03 11.29 -12.88
CA ARG A 121 11.84 10.62 -11.85
C ARG A 121 11.04 10.36 -10.56
N GLU A 122 10.18 11.27 -10.16
CA GLU A 122 9.28 11.10 -9.00
C GLU A 122 8.28 9.96 -9.22
N ILE A 123 7.67 9.88 -10.40
CA ILE A 123 6.77 8.78 -10.77
C ILE A 123 7.55 7.46 -10.83
N GLN A 124 8.77 7.45 -11.35
CA GLN A 124 9.63 6.27 -11.41
C GLN A 124 9.98 5.77 -10.00
N ALA A 125 10.40 6.65 -9.09
CA ALA A 125 10.66 6.32 -7.69
C ALA A 125 9.40 5.81 -6.98
N SER A 126 8.26 6.47 -7.19
CA SER A 126 6.97 6.05 -6.64
C SER A 126 6.57 4.64 -7.11
N THR A 127 6.83 4.31 -8.37
CA THR A 127 6.58 2.97 -8.93
C THR A 127 7.39 1.91 -8.20
N VAL A 128 8.66 2.16 -7.95
CA VAL A 128 9.53 1.23 -7.20
C VAL A 128 9.03 1.05 -5.77
N PHE A 129 8.68 2.15 -5.08
CA PHE A 129 8.15 2.07 -3.73
C PHE A 129 6.79 1.37 -3.66
N LEU A 130 5.93 1.50 -4.67
CA LEU A 130 4.67 0.76 -4.76
C LEU A 130 4.89 -0.76 -4.86
N TRP A 131 5.90 -1.21 -5.62
CA TRP A 131 6.25 -2.62 -5.67
C TRP A 131 6.76 -3.16 -4.32
N PHE A 132 7.59 -2.40 -3.61
CA PHE A 132 8.03 -2.76 -2.27
C PHE A 132 6.88 -2.73 -1.26
N LEU A 133 5.98 -1.76 -1.36
CA LEU A 133 4.81 -1.65 -0.51
C LEU A 133 3.86 -2.83 -0.73
N PHE A 134 3.62 -3.22 -1.98
CA PHE A 134 2.88 -4.43 -2.32
C PHE A 134 3.53 -5.68 -1.70
N ALA A 135 4.83 -5.87 -1.85
CA ALA A 135 5.53 -7.01 -1.26
C ALA A 135 5.41 -7.05 0.27
N ALA A 136 5.51 -5.89 0.93
CA ALA A 136 5.36 -5.78 2.37
C ALA A 136 3.92 -6.08 2.83
N PHE A 137 2.90 -5.64 2.10
CA PHE A 137 1.50 -5.99 2.39
C PHE A 137 1.21 -7.47 2.12
N ALA A 138 1.72 -8.04 1.03
CA ALA A 138 1.59 -9.47 0.73
C ALA A 138 2.22 -10.34 1.83
N ALA A 139 3.39 -9.95 2.34
CA ALA A 139 4.02 -10.62 3.48
C ALA A 139 3.17 -10.53 4.75
N SER A 140 2.62 -9.34 5.07
CA SER A 140 1.72 -9.16 6.22
C SER A 140 0.46 -10.02 6.09
N LEU A 141 -0.17 -10.02 4.91
CA LEU A 141 -1.34 -10.82 4.62
C LEU A 141 -1.07 -12.33 4.79
N PHE A 142 0.08 -12.80 4.34
CA PHE A 142 0.52 -14.18 4.56
C PHE A 142 0.57 -14.55 6.05
N PHE A 143 1.14 -13.68 6.91
CA PHE A 143 1.21 -13.93 8.35
C PHE A 143 -0.18 -13.92 9.00
N VAL A 144 -1.07 -13.00 8.59
CA VAL A 144 -2.45 -12.93 9.10
C VAL A 144 -3.22 -14.20 8.70
N LEU A 145 -3.12 -14.65 7.45
CA LEU A 145 -3.76 -15.88 6.99
C LEU A 145 -3.23 -17.13 7.71
N LYS A 146 -1.93 -17.19 7.95
CA LYS A 146 -1.31 -18.28 8.72
C LYS A 146 -1.83 -18.34 10.15
N GLU A 147 -2.01 -17.20 10.79
CA GLU A 147 -2.56 -17.09 12.14
C GLU A 147 -4.02 -17.52 12.20
N LEU A 148 -4.84 -17.06 11.26
CA LEU A 148 -6.23 -17.49 11.14
C LEU A 148 -6.37 -19.00 10.93
N ARG A 149 -5.52 -19.59 10.11
CA ARG A 149 -5.48 -21.05 9.91
C ARG A 149 -5.07 -21.80 11.18
N ARG A 150 -4.17 -21.25 11.97
CA ARG A 150 -3.74 -21.85 13.25
C ARG A 150 -4.80 -21.67 14.34
N GLY A 151 -5.47 -20.50 14.39
CA GLY A 151 -6.54 -20.20 15.34
C GLY A 151 -7.90 -20.80 14.97
N GLY A 152 -8.11 -21.21 13.74
CA GLY A 152 -9.36 -21.79 13.21
C GLY A 152 -9.72 -23.15 13.79
N GLY A 153 -8.93 -23.71 14.72
CA GLY A 153 -9.28 -24.89 15.52
C GLY A 153 -10.11 -24.57 16.76
N SER A 154 -10.35 -23.30 17.12
CA SER A 154 -11.05 -22.90 18.35
C SER A 154 -12.12 -21.81 18.13
N VAL A 155 -12.94 -21.96 17.10
CA VAL A 155 -14.27 -21.33 17.06
C VAL A 155 -15.31 -22.32 17.67
N ARG A 156 -14.91 -23.07 18.67
CA ARG A 156 -15.88 -23.65 19.60
C ARG A 156 -16.10 -22.64 20.70
N GLY A 157 -17.29 -22.06 20.72
CA GLY A 157 -17.81 -21.33 21.86
C GLY A 157 -17.61 -22.15 23.15
N PRO A 158 -17.67 -21.51 24.32
CA PRO A 158 -17.48 -22.23 25.59
C PRO A 158 -18.35 -23.47 25.61
N ASN A 159 -17.73 -24.62 25.70
CA ASN A 159 -18.47 -25.89 25.83
C ASN A 159 -19.33 -25.77 27.08
N MET A 160 -20.64 -25.94 26.95
CA MET A 160 -21.61 -25.98 28.05
C MET A 160 -21.32 -27.05 29.09
N SER A 161 -20.26 -27.84 28.95
CA SER A 161 -19.84 -28.85 29.91
C SER A 161 -19.02 -28.31 31.10
N GLN A 162 -18.72 -26.99 31.14
CA GLN A 162 -18.06 -26.37 32.30
C GLN A 162 -19.01 -25.61 33.24
N ILE A 163 -20.32 -25.68 33.00
CA ILE A 163 -21.34 -25.23 33.96
C ILE A 163 -21.96 -26.49 34.58
N GLY A 164 -21.21 -27.13 35.43
CA GLY A 164 -21.62 -28.32 36.15
C GLY A 164 -21.01 -28.33 37.53
N VAL A 165 -21.81 -27.84 38.50
CA VAL A 165 -21.75 -28.04 39.96
C VAL A 165 -20.61 -27.37 40.68
#